data_b370702edf510871aa9003e16692cfce
#
_entry.id   b370702edf510871aa9003e16692cfce
#
_cell.length_a   1.000
_cell.length_b   1.000
_cell.length_c   1.000
_cell.angle_alpha   90.00
_cell.angle_beta   90.00
_cell.angle_gamma   90.00
#
_symmetry.space_group_name_H-M   'P 1'
#
loop_
_entity.id
_entity.type
_entity.pdbx_description
1 polymer ?
#
loop_
_entity_poly.entity_id
_entity_poly.type
_entity_poly.pdbx_seq_one_letter_code
_entity_poly.pdbx_strand_id
1 'polypeptide(L)'
;NYKFISKHCREGIPKVTLPGPCYIHFRSGRNNISEEVYPNLDLFWNDLVDAYIQEIKALYDVGCRYIQLDETSIAKLGDPKIREGLSKRGDEWEDLLKVYIDVINEIVRGSPKELAIGVHLCRGNKGGSWQASTGYDDVAVKLFRELNVQFYFLEYDSPRAGSFEPLREVPEN
;
A
#
# COMPACT_ATOMS: atom_id res chain seq x y z
N ASN A 1 12.37 -17.88 4.52
CA ASN A 1 11.98 -17.78 3.10
C ASN A 1 12.98 -16.95 2.28
N TYR A 2 13.31 -15.70 2.68
CA TYR A 2 14.24 -14.85 1.91
C TYR A 2 15.63 -15.51 1.70
N LYS A 3 16.23 -16.07 2.75
CA LYS A 3 17.53 -16.78 2.67
C LYS A 3 17.55 -17.91 1.63
N PHE A 4 16.41 -18.60 1.43
CA PHE A 4 16.31 -19.61 0.39
C PHE A 4 16.31 -18.99 -1.02
N ILE A 5 15.48 -17.97 -1.25
CA ILE A 5 15.39 -17.28 -2.54
C ILE A 5 16.74 -16.65 -2.89
N SER A 6 17.37 -15.94 -1.95
CA SER A 6 18.68 -15.31 -2.13
C SER A 6 19.78 -16.31 -2.54
N LYS A 7 19.78 -17.50 -1.92
CA LYS A 7 20.73 -18.55 -2.25
C LYS A 7 20.54 -19.11 -3.67
N HIS A 8 19.32 -19.09 -4.22
CA HIS A 8 18.99 -19.68 -5.52
C HIS A 8 18.86 -18.65 -6.64
N CYS A 9 18.85 -17.36 -6.31
CA CYS A 9 18.84 -16.28 -7.28
C CYS A 9 20.25 -16.11 -7.84
N ARG A 10 20.44 -16.45 -9.13
CA ARG A 10 21.74 -16.36 -9.82
C ARG A 10 21.95 -15.02 -10.49
N GLU A 11 20.85 -14.40 -10.92
CA GLU A 11 20.81 -13.12 -11.61
C GLU A 11 19.68 -12.25 -11.04
N GLY A 12 19.89 -10.93 -11.00
CA GLY A 12 18.93 -9.98 -10.43
C GLY A 12 18.99 -9.85 -8.90
N ILE A 13 18.06 -9.08 -8.37
CA ILE A 13 17.92 -8.80 -6.93
C ILE A 13 16.67 -9.50 -6.41
N PRO A 14 16.80 -10.41 -5.42
CA PRO A 14 15.65 -11.06 -4.81
C PRO A 14 14.72 -10.03 -4.16
N LYS A 15 13.45 -10.07 -4.53
CA LYS A 15 12.40 -9.21 -3.98
C LYS A 15 11.54 -9.98 -2.97
N VAL A 16 11.20 -9.33 -1.86
CA VAL A 16 10.20 -9.81 -0.90
C VAL A 16 8.94 -8.99 -1.05
N THR A 17 7.80 -9.65 -1.05
CA THR A 17 6.49 -9.00 -1.03
C THR A 17 5.88 -9.13 0.35
N LEU A 18 5.47 -8.01 0.94
CA LEU A 18 4.71 -7.93 2.19
C LEU A 18 3.27 -7.49 1.89
N PRO A 19 2.27 -7.94 2.66
CA PRO A 19 0.91 -7.39 2.57
C PRO A 19 0.93 -5.86 2.73
N GLY A 20 -0.03 -5.17 2.12
CA GLY A 20 -0.20 -3.73 2.30
C GLY A 20 -0.64 -3.39 3.72
N PRO A 21 -0.02 -2.43 4.40
CA PRO A 21 -0.32 -2.11 5.80
C PRO A 21 -1.76 -1.64 6.00
N CYS A 22 -2.31 -0.91 5.03
CA CYS A 22 -3.62 -0.29 5.18
C CYS A 22 -4.80 -1.26 4.96
N TYR A 23 -4.54 -2.44 4.37
CA TYR A 23 -5.58 -3.40 4.05
C TYR A 23 -6.34 -3.92 5.26
N ILE A 24 -5.70 -4.01 6.43
CA ILE A 24 -6.33 -4.43 7.69
C ILE A 24 -7.47 -3.49 8.04
N HIS A 25 -7.22 -2.17 8.03
CA HIS A 25 -8.25 -1.16 8.30
C HIS A 25 -9.24 -1.04 7.13
N PHE A 26 -8.75 -0.99 5.88
CA PHE A 26 -9.61 -0.83 4.71
C PHE A 26 -10.74 -1.86 4.67
N ARG A 27 -10.45 -3.12 5.02
CA ARG A 27 -11.40 -4.22 4.94
C ARG A 27 -12.61 -4.04 5.86
N SER A 28 -12.45 -3.50 7.04
CA SER A 28 -13.50 -3.50 8.08
C SER A 28 -13.61 -2.22 8.89
N GLY A 29 -12.74 -1.24 8.63
CA GLY A 29 -12.70 0.00 9.40
C GLY A 29 -12.41 -0.24 10.87
N ARG A 30 -12.93 0.63 11.69
CA ARG A 30 -12.81 0.59 13.15
C ARG A 30 -13.35 -0.71 13.79
N ASN A 31 -14.36 -1.32 13.19
CA ASN A 31 -15.14 -2.39 13.80
C ASN A 31 -14.35 -3.65 14.17
N ASN A 32 -13.22 -3.94 13.50
CA ASN A 32 -12.37 -5.10 13.79
C ASN A 32 -11.09 -4.74 14.54
N ILE A 33 -10.97 -3.50 15.01
CA ILE A 33 -9.86 -3.03 15.83
C ILE A 33 -10.38 -2.86 17.25
N SER A 34 -9.84 -3.64 18.20
CA SER A 34 -10.31 -3.62 19.59
C SER A 34 -10.20 -2.22 20.21
N GLU A 35 -11.31 -1.70 20.74
CA GLU A 35 -11.32 -0.41 21.45
C GLU A 35 -10.65 -0.49 22.82
N GLU A 36 -10.63 -1.65 23.42
CA GLU A 36 -9.93 -1.89 24.69
C GLU A 36 -8.41 -1.74 24.52
N VAL A 37 -7.86 -2.26 23.40
CA VAL A 37 -6.42 -2.19 23.10
C VAL A 37 -6.07 -0.86 22.43
N TYR A 38 -6.91 -0.40 21.51
CA TYR A 38 -6.70 0.82 20.73
C TYR A 38 -7.89 1.77 20.90
N PRO A 39 -7.94 2.55 21.99
CA PRO A 39 -9.03 3.49 22.25
C PRO A 39 -9.16 4.58 21.16
N ASN A 40 -8.07 4.89 20.46
CA ASN A 40 -8.07 5.69 19.23
C ASN A 40 -7.25 5.00 18.13
N LEU A 41 -7.47 5.39 16.88
CA LEU A 41 -6.78 4.80 15.72
C LEU A 41 -5.31 5.22 15.61
N ASP A 42 -4.90 6.33 16.22
CA ASP A 42 -3.50 6.77 16.15
C ASP A 42 -2.57 5.75 16.82
N LEU A 43 -2.99 5.16 17.94
CA LEU A 43 -2.25 4.11 18.60
C LEU A 43 -2.13 2.86 17.72
N PHE A 44 -3.21 2.48 17.05
CA PHE A 44 -3.21 1.37 16.11
C PHE A 44 -2.25 1.62 14.93
N TRP A 45 -2.29 2.81 14.35
CA TRP A 45 -1.42 3.16 13.23
C TRP A 45 0.05 3.19 13.65
N ASN A 46 0.36 3.73 14.82
CA ASN A 46 1.72 3.75 15.34
C ASN A 46 2.28 2.34 15.55
N ASP A 47 1.53 1.45 16.20
CA ASP A 47 1.94 0.06 16.41
C ASP A 47 2.09 -0.70 15.09
N LEU A 48 1.20 -0.46 14.12
CA LEU A 48 1.29 -1.06 12.80
C LEU A 48 2.54 -0.61 12.05
N VAL A 49 2.84 0.69 12.05
CA VAL A 49 4.06 1.25 11.46
C VAL A 49 5.29 0.64 12.09
N ASP A 50 5.35 0.58 13.41
CA ASP A 50 6.48 0.00 14.14
C ASP A 50 6.67 -1.50 13.81
N ALA A 51 5.58 -2.27 13.71
CA ALA A 51 5.64 -3.68 13.33
C ALA A 51 6.21 -3.87 11.92
N TYR A 52 5.79 -3.05 10.96
CA TYR A 52 6.34 -3.08 9.60
C TYR A 52 7.81 -2.68 9.56
N ILE A 53 8.22 -1.64 10.28
CA ILE A 53 9.62 -1.21 10.36
C ILE A 53 10.48 -2.32 10.95
N GLN A 54 10.02 -3.01 11.98
CA GLN A 54 10.75 -4.12 12.61
C GLN A 54 10.91 -5.30 11.64
N GLU A 55 9.86 -5.72 10.93
CA GLU A 55 9.92 -6.79 9.93
C GLU A 55 10.85 -6.41 8.76
N ILE A 56 10.75 -5.18 8.26
CA ILE A 56 11.61 -4.66 7.18
C ILE A 56 13.09 -4.65 7.61
N LYS A 57 13.38 -4.21 8.84
CA LYS A 57 14.75 -4.25 9.37
C LYS A 57 15.27 -5.68 9.50
N ALA A 58 14.45 -6.61 10.00
CA ALA A 58 14.83 -8.02 10.10
C ALA A 58 15.11 -8.64 8.72
N LEU A 59 14.35 -8.28 7.70
CA LEU A 59 14.61 -8.69 6.31
C LEU A 59 15.91 -8.06 5.76
N TYR A 60 16.13 -6.80 6.04
CA TYR A 60 17.36 -6.09 5.64
C TYR A 60 18.60 -6.71 6.26
N ASP A 61 18.56 -7.07 7.55
CA ASP A 61 19.68 -7.69 8.29
C ASP A 61 20.07 -9.06 7.73
N VAL A 62 19.13 -9.79 7.12
CA VAL A 62 19.42 -11.04 6.42
C VAL A 62 19.77 -10.84 4.94
N GLY A 63 20.00 -9.61 4.50
CA GLY A 63 20.50 -9.25 3.18
C GLY A 63 19.44 -8.83 2.15
N CYS A 64 18.16 -8.68 2.53
CA CYS A 64 17.13 -8.15 1.62
C CYS A 64 17.44 -6.69 1.26
N ARG A 65 17.30 -6.36 -0.04
CA ARG A 65 17.52 -4.99 -0.56
C ARG A 65 16.37 -4.50 -1.42
N TYR A 66 15.31 -5.31 -1.58
CA TYR A 66 14.14 -4.95 -2.39
C TYR A 66 12.87 -5.51 -1.78
N ILE A 67 11.94 -4.62 -1.42
CA ILE A 67 10.64 -4.96 -0.85
C ILE A 67 9.53 -4.33 -1.68
N GLN A 68 8.43 -5.07 -1.85
CA GLN A 68 7.17 -4.60 -2.40
C GLN A 68 6.10 -4.67 -1.32
N LEU A 69 5.38 -3.57 -1.10
CA LEU A 69 4.16 -3.54 -0.31
C LEU A 69 2.96 -3.77 -1.25
N ASP A 70 2.19 -4.82 -1.01
CA ASP A 70 0.98 -5.13 -1.79
C ASP A 70 -0.21 -4.31 -1.28
N GLU A 71 -0.20 -3.01 -1.57
CA GLU A 71 -1.20 -2.06 -1.07
C GLU A 71 -2.32 -1.87 -2.10
N THR A 72 -3.34 -2.68 -1.99
CA THR A 72 -4.48 -2.64 -2.91
C THR A 72 -5.59 -1.69 -2.47
N SER A 73 -5.51 -1.12 -1.28
CA SER A 73 -6.57 -0.28 -0.70
C SER A 73 -6.64 1.08 -1.39
N ILE A 74 -5.49 1.71 -1.63
CA ILE A 74 -5.41 3.07 -2.19
C ILE A 74 -6.07 3.14 -3.57
N ALA A 75 -5.72 2.23 -4.48
CA ALA A 75 -6.32 2.22 -5.83
C ALA A 75 -7.84 2.02 -5.80
N LYS A 76 -8.37 1.28 -4.82
CA LYS A 76 -9.81 1.03 -4.67
C LYS A 76 -10.58 2.24 -4.18
N LEU A 77 -9.93 3.21 -3.53
CA LEU A 77 -10.59 4.45 -3.08
C LEU A 77 -11.13 5.29 -4.25
N GLY A 78 -10.69 5.05 -5.48
CA GLY A 78 -11.26 5.66 -6.69
C GLY A 78 -12.65 5.11 -7.08
N ASP A 79 -13.04 3.91 -6.61
CA ASP A 79 -14.29 3.27 -7.03
C ASP A 79 -15.50 3.85 -6.28
N PRO A 80 -16.54 4.38 -7.00
CA PRO A 80 -17.72 4.96 -6.35
C PRO A 80 -18.47 4.00 -5.44
N LYS A 81 -18.52 2.70 -5.76
CA LYS A 81 -19.21 1.70 -4.91
C LYS A 81 -18.43 1.44 -3.63
N ILE A 82 -17.11 1.47 -3.71
CA ILE A 82 -16.25 1.38 -2.52
C ILE A 82 -16.49 2.61 -1.63
N ARG A 83 -16.48 3.82 -2.19
CA ARG A 83 -16.76 5.07 -1.45
C ARG A 83 -18.11 5.06 -0.76
N GLU A 84 -19.16 4.60 -1.45
CA GLU A 84 -20.47 4.44 -0.84
C GLU A 84 -20.44 3.49 0.38
N GLY A 85 -19.70 2.39 0.27
CA GLY A 85 -19.50 1.45 1.37
C GLY A 85 -18.73 2.04 2.55
N LEU A 86 -17.70 2.84 2.27
CA LEU A 86 -16.91 3.57 3.26
C LEU A 86 -17.77 4.60 4.02
N SER A 87 -18.50 5.43 3.29
CA SER A 87 -19.37 6.46 3.87
C SER A 87 -20.47 5.86 4.77
N LYS A 88 -21.05 4.71 4.40
CA LYS A 88 -22.04 3.99 5.23
C LYS A 88 -21.48 3.53 6.57
N ARG A 89 -20.18 3.36 6.70
CA ARG A 89 -19.50 3.02 7.97
C ARG A 89 -18.85 4.22 8.66
N GLY A 90 -19.03 5.44 8.13
CA GLY A 90 -18.55 6.68 8.69
C GLY A 90 -17.13 7.06 8.28
N ASP A 91 -16.57 6.43 7.24
CA ASP A 91 -15.24 6.76 6.71
C ASP A 91 -15.35 7.67 5.48
N GLU A 92 -14.59 8.75 5.47
CA GLU A 92 -14.41 9.61 4.30
C GLU A 92 -13.18 9.15 3.51
N TRP A 93 -13.36 8.91 2.22
CA TRP A 93 -12.31 8.28 1.39
C TRP A 93 -11.07 9.16 1.21
N GLU A 94 -11.21 10.49 1.17
CA GLU A 94 -10.10 11.44 1.10
C GLU A 94 -9.25 11.40 2.37
N ASP A 95 -9.88 11.29 3.54
CA ASP A 95 -9.21 11.19 4.82
C ASP A 95 -8.45 9.86 4.91
N LEU A 96 -9.09 8.76 4.46
CA LEU A 96 -8.43 7.46 4.38
C LEU A 96 -7.23 7.47 3.42
N LEU A 97 -7.36 8.10 2.25
CA LEU A 97 -6.26 8.23 1.30
C LEU A 97 -5.06 8.91 1.95
N LYS A 98 -5.31 10.02 2.67
CA LYS A 98 -4.27 10.73 3.40
C LYS A 98 -3.61 9.85 4.46
N VAL A 99 -4.41 9.23 5.33
CA VAL A 99 -3.89 8.36 6.41
C VAL A 99 -3.07 7.20 5.84
N TYR A 100 -3.52 6.57 4.76
CA TYR A 100 -2.82 5.44 4.14
C TYR A 100 -1.48 5.85 3.53
N ILE A 101 -1.42 7.01 2.89
CA ILE A 101 -0.17 7.58 2.39
C ILE A 101 0.77 7.91 3.55
N ASP A 102 0.27 8.54 4.61
CA ASP A 102 1.06 8.89 5.79
C ASP A 102 1.65 7.63 6.46
N VAL A 103 0.85 6.57 6.65
CA VAL A 103 1.30 5.29 7.22
C VAL A 103 2.44 4.66 6.40
N ILE A 104 2.29 4.61 5.06
CA ILE A 104 3.36 4.05 4.21
C ILE A 104 4.60 4.93 4.26
N ASN A 105 4.45 6.26 4.25
CA ASN A 105 5.57 7.19 4.34
C ASN A 105 6.34 7.05 5.66
N GLU A 106 5.64 6.83 6.79
CA GLU A 106 6.29 6.55 8.07
C GLU A 106 7.09 5.25 8.04
N ILE A 107 6.52 4.19 7.45
CA ILE A 107 7.22 2.91 7.26
C ILE A 107 8.48 3.11 6.42
N VAL A 108 8.39 3.82 5.30
CA VAL A 108 9.53 4.11 4.42
C VAL A 108 10.59 4.93 5.16
N ARG A 109 10.17 5.95 5.92
CA ARG A 109 11.08 6.82 6.70
C ARG A 109 11.83 6.06 7.78
N GLY A 110 11.18 5.09 8.44
CA GLY A 110 11.77 4.23 9.47
C GLY A 110 12.61 3.07 8.93
N SER A 111 12.60 2.85 7.62
CA SER A 111 13.32 1.78 6.94
C SER A 111 14.77 2.16 6.61
N PRO A 112 15.68 1.17 6.41
CA PRO A 112 17.04 1.43 5.95
C PRO A 112 17.06 2.17 4.60
N LYS A 113 17.91 3.20 4.47
CA LYS A 113 17.96 4.08 3.27
C LYS A 113 18.38 3.38 1.99
N GLU A 114 19.17 2.32 2.10
CA GLU A 114 19.65 1.54 0.98
C GLU A 114 18.66 0.46 0.51
N LEU A 115 17.52 0.36 1.19
CA LEU A 115 16.46 -0.57 0.83
C LEU A 115 15.55 0.06 -0.22
N ALA A 116 15.40 -0.61 -1.35
CA ALA A 116 14.42 -0.24 -2.35
C ALA A 116 13.02 -0.70 -1.92
N ILE A 117 12.08 0.24 -1.79
CA ILE A 117 10.69 -0.04 -1.45
C ILE A 117 9.79 0.40 -2.60
N GLY A 118 8.99 -0.53 -3.09
CA GLY A 118 7.95 -0.26 -4.08
C GLY A 118 6.56 -0.59 -3.55
N VAL A 119 5.55 -0.05 -4.19
CA VAL A 119 4.15 -0.31 -3.86
C VAL A 119 3.40 -0.90 -5.04
N HIS A 120 2.65 -1.97 -4.80
CA HIS A 120 1.74 -2.56 -5.79
C HIS A 120 0.32 -2.03 -5.54
N LEU A 121 -0.30 -1.56 -6.59
CA LEU A 121 -1.60 -0.89 -6.58
C LEU A 121 -2.53 -1.47 -7.65
N CYS A 122 -3.08 -2.65 -7.40
CA CYS A 122 -4.13 -3.23 -8.24
C CYS A 122 -5.53 -2.99 -7.67
N ARG A 123 -6.57 -3.41 -8.39
CA ARG A 123 -7.97 -3.32 -7.97
C ARG A 123 -8.43 -4.51 -7.14
N GLY A 124 -7.48 -5.31 -6.64
CA GLY A 124 -7.75 -6.50 -5.85
C GLY A 124 -8.28 -7.67 -6.67
N ASN A 125 -8.11 -8.87 -6.10
CA ASN A 125 -8.62 -10.11 -6.70
C ASN A 125 -9.31 -10.95 -5.63
N LYS A 126 -10.50 -11.47 -5.97
CA LYS A 126 -11.22 -12.44 -5.15
C LYS A 126 -11.79 -13.53 -6.06
N GLY A 127 -11.19 -14.71 -6.02
CA GLY A 127 -11.65 -15.86 -6.81
C GLY A 127 -11.61 -15.62 -8.31
N GLY A 128 -10.58 -14.91 -8.82
CA GLY A 128 -10.45 -14.59 -10.24
C GLY A 128 -11.21 -13.34 -10.70
N SER A 129 -11.86 -12.62 -9.77
CA SER A 129 -12.58 -11.38 -10.07
C SER A 129 -11.95 -10.19 -9.35
N TRP A 130 -11.81 -9.07 -10.06
CA TRP A 130 -11.40 -7.79 -9.46
C TRP A 130 -12.47 -7.25 -8.49
N GLN A 131 -12.05 -6.47 -7.49
CA GLN A 131 -12.92 -5.95 -6.43
C GLN A 131 -13.36 -4.50 -6.69
N ALA A 132 -12.65 -3.75 -7.50
CA ALA A 132 -12.95 -2.38 -7.87
C ALA A 132 -12.79 -2.17 -9.38
N SER A 133 -13.52 -1.19 -9.92
CA SER A 133 -13.50 -0.85 -11.35
C SER A 133 -13.31 0.66 -11.51
N THR A 134 -12.04 1.11 -11.53
CA THR A 134 -11.71 2.53 -11.61
C THR A 134 -10.31 2.72 -12.17
N GLY A 135 -10.03 3.91 -12.75
CA GLY A 135 -8.67 4.39 -12.99
C GLY A 135 -7.96 4.85 -11.72
N TYR A 136 -6.85 5.54 -11.87
CA TYR A 136 -6.14 6.19 -10.76
C TYR A 136 -6.48 7.68 -10.65
N ASP A 137 -7.36 8.20 -11.50
CA ASP A 137 -7.62 9.63 -11.68
C ASP A 137 -7.87 10.38 -10.37
N ASP A 138 -8.71 9.82 -9.51
CA ASP A 138 -9.10 10.46 -8.24
C ASP A 138 -8.02 10.42 -7.16
N VAL A 139 -7.09 9.47 -7.25
CA VAL A 139 -6.04 9.29 -6.23
C VAL A 139 -4.66 9.75 -6.71
N ALA A 140 -4.51 10.01 -8.01
CA ALA A 140 -3.22 10.21 -8.68
C ALA A 140 -2.38 11.33 -8.07
N VAL A 141 -2.99 12.50 -7.81
CA VAL A 141 -2.26 13.67 -7.30
C VAL A 141 -1.60 13.34 -5.95
N LYS A 142 -2.38 12.82 -5.00
CA LYS A 142 -1.84 12.43 -3.69
C LYS A 142 -0.89 11.25 -3.82
N LEU A 143 -1.29 10.23 -4.59
CA LEU A 143 -0.50 9.02 -4.78
C LEU A 143 0.91 9.33 -5.30
N PHE A 144 1.02 10.08 -6.40
CA PHE A 144 2.31 10.29 -7.05
C PHE A 144 3.11 11.45 -6.49
N ARG A 145 2.48 12.44 -5.84
CA ARG A 145 3.18 13.60 -5.30
C ARG A 145 3.50 13.50 -3.81
N GLU A 146 2.75 12.68 -3.06
CA GLU A 146 2.89 12.62 -1.61
C GLU A 146 3.45 11.26 -1.11
N LEU A 147 3.29 10.17 -1.87
CA LEU A 147 3.78 8.85 -1.46
C LEU A 147 5.27 8.67 -1.83
N ASN A 148 6.12 8.52 -0.82
CA ASN A 148 7.58 8.48 -0.94
C ASN A 148 8.12 7.05 -1.12
N VAL A 149 7.84 6.42 -2.26
CA VAL A 149 8.40 5.12 -2.64
C VAL A 149 9.20 5.23 -3.93
N GLN A 150 10.12 4.31 -4.17
CA GLN A 150 10.96 4.33 -5.37
C GLN A 150 10.28 3.72 -6.61
N PHE A 151 9.30 2.83 -6.40
CA PHE A 151 8.67 2.09 -7.50
C PHE A 151 7.17 1.97 -7.30
N TYR A 152 6.42 2.12 -8.40
CA TYR A 152 4.99 1.88 -8.48
C TYR A 152 4.72 0.72 -9.45
N PHE A 153 4.01 -0.32 -8.99
CA PHE A 153 3.54 -1.43 -9.81
C PHE A 153 2.05 -1.23 -10.04
N LEU A 154 1.71 -0.63 -11.17
CA LEU A 154 0.37 -0.20 -11.50
C LEU A 154 -0.33 -1.22 -12.43
N GLU A 155 -1.63 -1.36 -12.27
CA GLU A 155 -2.46 -2.21 -13.13
C GLU A 155 -3.09 -1.37 -14.25
N TYR A 156 -2.72 -1.68 -15.50
CA TYR A 156 -3.26 -1.07 -16.72
C TYR A 156 -3.59 -2.15 -17.77
N ASP A 157 -4.15 -3.27 -17.31
CA ASP A 157 -4.39 -4.49 -18.09
C ASP A 157 -5.60 -4.41 -19.02
N SER A 158 -6.52 -3.47 -18.79
CA SER A 158 -7.80 -3.39 -19.51
C SER A 158 -8.41 -2.00 -19.44
N PRO A 159 -9.43 -1.67 -20.25
CA PRO A 159 -10.13 -0.38 -20.20
C PRO A 159 -10.70 -0.03 -18.82
N ARG A 160 -10.99 -1.03 -17.99
CA ARG A 160 -11.41 -0.87 -16.60
C ARG A 160 -10.39 -0.09 -15.76
N ALA A 161 -9.13 -0.20 -16.10
CA ALA A 161 -8.04 0.49 -15.40
C ALA A 161 -7.94 2.00 -15.72
N GLY A 162 -8.79 2.49 -16.62
CA GLY A 162 -8.77 3.88 -17.06
C GLY A 162 -7.68 4.17 -18.10
N SER A 163 -7.34 5.45 -18.25
CA SER A 163 -6.31 5.94 -19.16
C SER A 163 -4.96 6.11 -18.48
N PHE A 164 -3.92 6.43 -19.25
CA PHE A 164 -2.59 6.79 -18.74
C PHE A 164 -2.49 8.25 -18.26
N GLU A 165 -3.54 9.05 -18.40
CA GLU A 165 -3.57 10.46 -17.97
C GLU A 165 -3.11 10.69 -16.52
N PRO A 166 -3.46 9.83 -15.53
CA PRO A 166 -2.99 9.98 -14.16
C PRO A 166 -1.46 9.99 -14.00
N LEU A 167 -0.71 9.38 -14.94
CA LEU A 167 0.76 9.34 -14.88
C LEU A 167 1.41 10.71 -15.08
N ARG A 168 0.70 11.72 -15.57
CA ARG A 168 1.19 13.11 -15.62
C ARG A 168 1.47 13.70 -14.24
N GLU A 169 0.88 13.12 -13.19
CA GLU A 169 1.09 13.55 -11.81
C GLU A 169 2.39 12.99 -11.19
N VAL A 170 3.07 12.07 -11.89
CA VAL A 170 4.39 11.56 -11.46
C VAL A 170 5.39 12.71 -11.57
N PRO A 171 6.12 13.05 -10.49
CA PRO A 171 7.13 14.11 -10.52
C PRO A 171 8.22 13.83 -11.57
N GLU A 172 8.63 14.85 -12.30
CA GLU A 172 9.87 14.83 -13.09
C GLU A 172 11.04 14.93 -12.10
N ASN A 173 11.93 13.94 -12.07
CA ASN A 173 13.13 13.93 -11.22
C ASN A 173 14.27 14.70 -11.87
#